data_3214808cc51c4882f9236ff025a6a198
#
_entry.id   3214808cc51c4882f9236ff025a6a198
#
_cell.length_a   1.000
_cell.length_b   1.000
_cell.length_c   1.000
_cell.angle_alpha   90.00
_cell.angle_beta   90.00
_cell.angle_gamma   90.00
#
_symmetry.space_group_name_H-M   'P 1'
#
loop_
_entity.id
_entity.type
_entity.pdbx_description
1 polymer ?
#
loop_
_entity_poly.entity_id
_entity_poly.type
_entity_poly.pdbx_seq_one_letter_code
_entity_poly.pdbx_strand_id
1 'polypeptide(L)'
;MHNEHRAARRSAGVGRTADLATNPFRVDRDRVASSPFFARLGGVTQVVSSTGSGLLVHNRLTHSLKVAQAARAIAERLTNRPELTAVLEKLGGCDPDVVEAAALAHDLGHPPFGHLGEQVLDRLARHRFGLPDGFEGNAQSFRIVTTTDVRGPKALGLDLTVAVRAAMLKYPWTRHEELGLAVAPRGAGEPDDMPGTGSSKFSAYVTEISDLRQAREPFEGRIESWQQTVEASVMDTADDIAYAIHDLEDFHRVGVLQHATVAAELGTWQAQALDLAGLSDAELYAEIRMPGRSLETLRRRMHLKDSWVMSDEAFALAVRKVSKELVDGLLSVPFDGSVEAEQAVAGFSARWTRRLVDAVGVIEEPTPRSGHVVLAVQQWHEVQVLKFVHRRFVLLRPDLALHQRGQARLLGSLVDALEQWVTDRAEADRLPRRLHDLVELAETEYAALARTEPSTLVGTTGELPVGPDVVRGLARGRAVVDFVASLTDNQAAALLEALSGRTGQLWTDAFVL
;
A
#
# COMPACT_ATOMS: atom_id res chain seq x y z
N MET A 1 15.57 28.37 -3.97
CA MET A 1 14.08 28.47 -3.90
C MET A 1 13.39 27.10 -4.00
N HIS A 2 13.46 26.34 -5.13
CA HIS A 2 12.72 25.05 -5.22
C HIS A 2 13.14 24.03 -4.15
N ASN A 3 14.42 23.81 -3.92
CA ASN A 3 14.91 22.91 -2.88
C ASN A 3 14.57 23.35 -1.45
N GLU A 4 14.47 24.65 -1.20
CA GLU A 4 14.05 25.17 0.11
C GLU A 4 12.57 24.89 0.37
N HIS A 5 11.70 25.04 -0.64
CA HIS A 5 10.29 24.69 -0.54
C HIS A 5 10.09 23.19 -0.32
N ARG A 6 10.88 22.35 -0.98
CA ARG A 6 10.86 20.90 -0.79
C ARG A 6 11.26 20.47 0.62
N ALA A 7 12.22 21.18 1.22
CA ALA A 7 12.71 20.93 2.58
C ALA A 7 11.83 21.55 3.69
N ALA A 8 10.80 22.33 3.33
CA ALA A 8 9.91 22.97 4.28
C ALA A 8 9.16 21.95 5.15
N ARG A 9 8.90 22.33 6.42
CA ARG A 9 8.17 21.54 7.42
C ARG A 9 6.99 22.33 7.97
N ARG A 10 6.01 21.67 8.54
CA ARG A 10 4.87 22.32 9.22
C ARG A 10 5.32 23.13 10.46
N SER A 11 6.37 22.69 11.15
CA SER A 11 6.94 23.38 12.32
C SER A 11 7.83 24.57 11.99
N ALA A 12 8.13 24.86 10.74
CA ALA A 12 9.11 25.88 10.31
C ALA A 12 8.76 27.34 10.66
N GLY A 13 7.61 27.59 11.33
CA GLY A 13 7.25 28.88 11.91
C GLY A 13 7.69 29.08 13.37
N VAL A 14 8.31 28.11 14.01
CA VAL A 14 8.65 28.12 15.43
C VAL A 14 10.16 27.99 15.64
N GLY A 15 10.88 29.07 15.35
CA GLY A 15 12.18 29.42 15.97
C GLY A 15 13.25 28.36 16.11
N ARG A 16 13.41 27.43 15.15
CA ARG A 16 14.55 26.55 15.07
C ARG A 16 15.34 26.86 13.82
N THR A 17 16.53 27.44 14.00
CA THR A 17 17.57 27.36 12.98
C THR A 17 17.74 25.91 12.60
N ALA A 18 17.38 25.57 11.35
CA ALA A 18 17.77 24.30 10.77
C ALA A 18 19.28 24.18 10.96
N ASP A 19 19.74 23.10 11.57
CA ASP A 19 21.15 22.78 11.57
C ASP A 19 21.52 22.52 10.10
N LEU A 20 22.10 23.54 9.45
CA LEU A 20 22.45 23.54 8.02
C LEU A 20 23.45 22.43 7.66
N ALA A 21 24.00 21.74 8.68
CA ALA A 21 24.94 20.65 8.50
C ALA A 21 24.30 19.30 8.18
N THR A 22 22.97 19.13 8.41
CA THR A 22 22.30 17.82 8.23
C THR A 22 21.31 17.87 7.08
N ASN A 23 21.38 16.91 6.15
CA ASN A 23 20.41 16.76 5.07
C ASN A 23 18.98 16.56 5.66
N PRO A 24 18.02 17.47 5.40
CA PRO A 24 16.67 17.41 5.99
C PRO A 24 15.91 16.14 5.64
N PHE A 25 16.16 15.56 4.48
CA PHE A 25 15.50 14.34 4.01
C PHE A 25 16.03 13.08 4.74
N ARG A 26 17.33 13.09 5.08
CA ARG A 26 17.91 12.04 5.94
C ARG A 26 17.33 12.08 7.35
N VAL A 27 17.08 13.28 7.88
CA VAL A 27 16.35 13.43 9.14
C VAL A 27 14.96 12.84 9.06
N ASP A 28 14.26 12.97 7.93
CA ASP A 28 12.94 12.38 7.75
C ASP A 28 12.99 10.86 7.72
N ARG A 29 13.96 10.28 7.01
CA ARG A 29 14.20 8.84 7.03
C ARG A 29 14.38 8.33 8.47
N ASP A 30 15.21 9.01 9.26
CA ASP A 30 15.47 8.63 10.65
C ASP A 30 14.23 8.81 11.54
N ARG A 31 13.38 9.81 11.24
CA ARG A 31 12.09 10.01 11.91
C ARG A 31 11.14 8.84 11.65
N VAL A 32 11.00 8.43 10.40
CA VAL A 32 10.17 7.28 10.01
C VAL A 32 10.70 6.00 10.65
N ALA A 33 12.00 5.72 10.53
CA ALA A 33 12.61 4.52 11.10
C ALA A 33 12.51 4.43 12.63
N SER A 34 12.41 5.59 13.32
CA SER A 34 12.25 5.67 14.78
C SER A 34 10.78 5.66 15.23
N SER A 35 9.83 5.65 14.29
CA SER A 35 8.40 5.68 14.60
C SER A 35 7.95 4.35 15.22
N PRO A 36 7.12 4.39 16.29
CA PRO A 36 6.47 3.20 16.80
C PRO A 36 5.59 2.51 15.76
N PHE A 37 4.96 3.27 14.86
CA PHE A 37 4.18 2.73 13.75
C PHE A 37 5.04 1.92 12.77
N PHE A 38 6.30 2.33 12.54
CA PHE A 38 7.24 1.56 11.73
C PHE A 38 7.62 0.24 12.42
N ALA A 39 7.95 0.30 13.71
CA ALA A 39 8.25 -0.90 14.51
C ALA A 39 7.05 -1.87 14.55
N ARG A 40 5.80 -1.36 14.64
CA ARG A 40 4.56 -2.13 14.61
C ARG A 40 4.45 -3.03 13.38
N LEU A 41 4.97 -2.61 12.23
CA LEU A 41 4.92 -3.39 10.98
C LEU A 41 5.53 -4.79 11.12
N GLY A 42 6.42 -5.00 12.09
CA GLY A 42 6.95 -6.31 12.44
C GLY A 42 5.90 -7.32 12.93
N GLY A 43 4.75 -6.82 13.42
CA GLY A 43 3.60 -7.62 13.86
C GLY A 43 2.40 -7.60 12.90
N VAL A 44 2.56 -7.05 11.69
CA VAL A 44 1.51 -7.00 10.65
C VAL A 44 1.87 -7.91 9.50
N THR A 45 0.98 -8.81 9.17
CA THR A 45 1.13 -9.80 8.11
C THR A 45 1.21 -9.13 6.73
N GLN A 46 2.15 -9.61 5.88
CA GLN A 46 2.18 -9.27 4.46
C GLN A 46 1.10 -10.05 3.69
N VAL A 47 1.15 -11.37 3.71
CA VAL A 47 0.17 -12.27 3.07
C VAL A 47 -0.30 -13.38 4.00
N VAL A 48 0.63 -14.07 4.69
CA VAL A 48 0.34 -15.13 5.66
C VAL A 48 1.03 -14.82 6.98
N SER A 49 0.31 -14.98 8.09
CA SER A 49 0.87 -14.72 9.42
C SER A 49 2.02 -15.67 9.72
N SER A 50 3.17 -15.13 10.08
CA SER A 50 4.30 -15.89 10.64
C SER A 50 4.08 -16.29 12.10
N THR A 51 3.08 -15.71 12.75
CA THR A 51 2.85 -15.83 14.18
C THR A 51 2.33 -17.22 14.55
N GLY A 52 3.07 -17.91 15.39
CA GLY A 52 2.71 -19.26 15.88
C GLY A 52 3.04 -20.41 14.92
N SER A 53 3.45 -20.15 13.68
CA SER A 53 3.79 -21.19 12.70
C SER A 53 5.26 -21.57 12.66
N GLY A 54 6.14 -20.75 13.25
CA GLY A 54 7.61 -20.91 13.13
C GLY A 54 8.14 -20.64 11.70
N LEU A 55 7.31 -20.18 10.79
CA LEU A 55 7.68 -19.88 9.41
C LEU A 55 8.42 -18.54 9.33
N LEU A 56 9.53 -18.54 8.60
CA LEU A 56 10.30 -17.32 8.30
C LEU A 56 9.76 -16.71 7.00
N VAL A 57 8.61 -16.03 7.09
CA VAL A 57 8.04 -15.27 5.99
C VAL A 57 8.16 -13.77 6.27
N HIS A 58 8.16 -12.96 5.21
CA HIS A 58 8.21 -11.52 5.34
C HIS A 58 6.97 -10.97 6.05
N ASN A 59 7.20 -10.05 6.98
CA ASN A 59 6.19 -9.16 7.51
C ASN A 59 6.32 -7.77 6.83
N ARG A 60 5.41 -6.86 7.13
CA ARG A 60 5.45 -5.54 6.49
C ARG A 60 6.68 -4.70 6.82
N LEU A 61 7.30 -4.91 7.97
CA LEU A 61 8.56 -4.24 8.32
C LEU A 61 9.70 -4.67 7.39
N THR A 62 9.88 -5.98 7.23
CA THR A 62 10.93 -6.52 6.34
C THR A 62 10.64 -6.22 4.86
N HIS A 63 9.36 -6.18 4.47
CA HIS A 63 8.95 -5.73 3.14
C HIS A 63 9.33 -4.25 2.93
N SER A 64 8.93 -3.34 3.83
CA SER A 64 9.25 -1.90 3.71
C SER A 64 10.75 -1.63 3.65
N LEU A 65 11.57 -2.39 4.40
CA LEU A 65 13.04 -2.30 4.31
C LEU A 65 13.57 -2.69 2.93
N LYS A 66 13.03 -3.76 2.33
CA LYS A 66 13.42 -4.19 0.98
C LYS A 66 12.96 -3.22 -0.11
N VAL A 67 11.74 -2.68 0.03
CA VAL A 67 11.23 -1.63 -0.86
C VAL A 67 12.13 -0.40 -0.77
N ALA A 68 12.50 0.05 0.43
CA ALA A 68 13.38 1.20 0.62
C ALA A 68 14.77 0.99 -0.01
N GLN A 69 15.34 -0.21 0.12
CA GLN A 69 16.60 -0.57 -0.52
C GLN A 69 16.51 -0.52 -2.06
N ALA A 70 15.47 -1.10 -2.64
CA ALA A 70 15.27 -1.09 -4.08
C ALA A 70 14.99 0.33 -4.61
N ALA A 71 14.16 1.09 -3.89
CA ALA A 71 13.79 2.45 -4.23
C ALA A 71 15.01 3.39 -4.23
N ARG A 72 15.86 3.31 -3.18
CA ARG A 72 17.11 4.04 -3.13
C ARG A 72 18.04 3.68 -4.30
N ALA A 73 18.21 2.39 -4.60
CA ALA A 73 19.06 1.94 -5.70
C ALA A 73 18.56 2.47 -7.07
N ILE A 74 17.23 2.50 -7.28
CA ILE A 74 16.62 3.11 -8.48
C ILE A 74 16.92 4.61 -8.51
N ALA A 75 16.66 5.34 -7.41
CA ALA A 75 16.88 6.78 -7.35
C ALA A 75 18.35 7.17 -7.60
N GLU A 76 19.30 6.48 -6.97
CA GLU A 76 20.74 6.67 -7.20
C GLU A 76 21.12 6.39 -8.65
N ARG A 77 20.56 5.33 -9.26
CA ARG A 77 20.80 5.02 -10.67
C ARG A 77 20.27 6.11 -11.61
N LEU A 78 19.07 6.65 -11.34
CA LEU A 78 18.48 7.70 -12.17
C LEU A 78 19.25 9.02 -12.03
N THR A 79 19.62 9.41 -10.82
CA THR A 79 20.32 10.68 -10.54
C THR A 79 21.78 10.67 -11.01
N ASN A 80 22.41 9.50 -11.09
CA ASN A 80 23.76 9.33 -11.62
C ASN A 80 23.84 9.29 -13.16
N ARG A 81 22.72 9.48 -13.88
CA ARG A 81 22.66 9.54 -15.34
C ARG A 81 22.58 11.00 -15.80
N PRO A 82 23.66 11.57 -16.37
CA PRO A 82 23.69 12.96 -16.81
C PRO A 82 22.60 13.33 -17.82
N GLU A 83 22.21 12.36 -18.66
CA GLU A 83 21.17 12.53 -19.67
C GLU A 83 19.76 12.71 -19.08
N LEU A 84 19.55 12.29 -17.83
CA LEU A 84 18.27 12.44 -17.13
C LEU A 84 18.18 13.71 -16.27
N THR A 85 19.30 14.41 -16.04
CA THR A 85 19.34 15.57 -15.12
C THR A 85 18.28 16.60 -15.46
N ALA A 86 18.22 17.03 -16.72
CA ALA A 86 17.27 18.07 -17.17
C ALA A 86 15.81 17.64 -17.02
N VAL A 87 15.50 16.36 -17.30
CA VAL A 87 14.15 15.81 -17.17
C VAL A 87 13.75 15.72 -15.70
N LEU A 88 14.63 15.21 -14.85
CA LEU A 88 14.37 15.11 -13.40
C LEU A 88 14.14 16.50 -12.79
N GLU A 89 14.94 17.50 -13.14
CA GLU A 89 14.76 18.88 -12.68
C GLU A 89 13.43 19.48 -13.16
N LYS A 90 13.05 19.25 -14.41
CA LYS A 90 11.77 19.69 -14.98
C LYS A 90 10.60 19.12 -14.19
N LEU A 91 10.63 17.83 -13.83
CA LEU A 91 9.59 17.12 -13.12
C LEU A 91 9.58 17.36 -11.60
N GLY A 92 10.47 18.20 -11.06
CA GLY A 92 10.52 18.56 -9.65
C GLY A 92 11.60 17.86 -8.83
N GLY A 93 12.49 17.11 -9.48
CA GLY A 93 13.66 16.50 -8.85
C GLY A 93 13.46 15.05 -8.43
N CYS A 94 14.58 14.44 -8.04
CA CYS A 94 14.63 13.11 -7.44
C CYS A 94 15.78 13.09 -6.44
N ASP A 95 15.48 12.81 -5.17
CA ASP A 95 16.48 12.70 -4.11
C ASP A 95 16.41 11.30 -3.48
N PRO A 96 17.52 10.54 -3.45
CA PRO A 96 17.54 9.20 -2.89
C PRO A 96 17.13 9.12 -1.41
N ASP A 97 17.41 10.15 -0.60
CA ASP A 97 17.02 10.19 0.81
C ASP A 97 15.50 10.44 0.96
N VAL A 98 14.88 11.23 0.06
CA VAL A 98 13.41 11.41 -0.01
C VAL A 98 12.73 10.10 -0.39
N VAL A 99 13.23 9.44 -1.42
CA VAL A 99 12.68 8.18 -1.92
C VAL A 99 12.76 7.08 -0.85
N GLU A 100 13.91 6.95 -0.17
CA GLU A 100 14.10 5.97 0.90
C GLU A 100 13.13 6.25 2.06
N ALA A 101 12.98 7.50 2.49
CA ALA A 101 12.07 7.88 3.56
C ALA A 101 10.61 7.57 3.21
N ALA A 102 10.17 7.91 2.00
CA ALA A 102 8.83 7.59 1.52
C ALA A 102 8.58 6.07 1.42
N ALA A 103 9.57 5.32 0.95
CA ALA A 103 9.50 3.87 0.85
C ALA A 103 9.43 3.18 2.22
N LEU A 104 10.12 3.69 3.24
CA LEU A 104 9.95 3.20 4.62
C LEU A 104 8.55 3.49 5.16
N ALA A 105 7.96 4.62 4.77
CA ALA A 105 6.68 5.09 5.30
C ALA A 105 5.44 4.56 4.57
N HIS A 106 5.58 3.99 3.35
CA HIS A 106 4.45 3.71 2.47
C HIS A 106 3.40 2.77 3.08
N ASP A 107 3.85 1.81 3.91
CA ASP A 107 3.02 0.75 4.49
C ASP A 107 2.57 1.02 5.95
N LEU A 108 2.92 2.18 6.56
CA LEU A 108 2.62 2.49 7.96
C LEU A 108 1.14 2.35 8.32
N GLY A 109 0.25 2.66 7.38
CA GLY A 109 -1.20 2.66 7.57
C GLY A 109 -1.89 1.31 7.37
N HIS A 110 -1.17 0.26 6.99
CA HIS A 110 -1.82 -1.03 6.83
C HIS A 110 -2.32 -1.58 8.16
N PRO A 111 -3.60 -1.99 8.23
CA PRO A 111 -4.21 -2.49 9.45
C PRO A 111 -3.79 -3.95 9.72
N PRO A 112 -4.19 -4.52 10.88
CA PRO A 112 -4.06 -5.94 11.13
C PRO A 112 -4.60 -6.76 9.95
N PHE A 113 -3.90 -7.86 9.62
CA PHE A 113 -4.20 -8.77 8.49
C PHE A 113 -4.07 -8.12 7.10
N GLY A 114 -3.38 -6.99 6.97
CA GLY A 114 -2.99 -6.37 5.71
C GLY A 114 -4.18 -6.00 4.81
N HIS A 115 -4.14 -6.37 3.53
CA HIS A 115 -5.19 -6.01 2.56
C HIS A 115 -6.58 -6.54 2.91
N LEU A 116 -6.67 -7.68 3.62
CA LEU A 116 -7.96 -8.15 4.12
C LEU A 116 -8.53 -7.19 5.15
N GLY A 117 -7.70 -6.77 6.11
CA GLY A 117 -8.08 -5.78 7.12
C GLY A 117 -8.52 -4.46 6.49
N GLU A 118 -7.82 -4.01 5.47
CA GLU A 118 -8.16 -2.82 4.67
C GLU A 118 -9.58 -2.93 4.09
N GLN A 119 -9.89 -4.03 3.40
CA GLN A 119 -11.22 -4.26 2.82
C GLN A 119 -12.33 -4.32 3.89
N VAL A 120 -12.06 -4.93 5.04
CA VAL A 120 -13.02 -5.02 6.14
C VAL A 120 -13.26 -3.65 6.75
N LEU A 121 -12.19 -2.89 7.04
CA LEU A 121 -12.29 -1.56 7.62
C LEU A 121 -12.94 -0.56 6.65
N ASP A 122 -12.62 -0.60 5.35
CA ASP A 122 -13.28 0.26 4.36
C ASP A 122 -14.79 0.04 4.32
N ARG A 123 -15.22 -1.24 4.28
CA ARG A 123 -16.64 -1.58 4.30
C ARG A 123 -17.33 -1.08 5.58
N LEU A 124 -16.73 -1.30 6.76
CA LEU A 124 -17.29 -0.85 8.04
C LEU A 124 -17.29 0.67 8.16
N ALA A 125 -16.21 1.33 7.76
CA ALA A 125 -16.08 2.77 7.77
C ALA A 125 -17.18 3.44 6.94
N ARG A 126 -17.44 2.96 5.73
CA ARG A 126 -18.46 3.52 4.85
C ARG A 126 -19.89 3.17 5.25
N HIS A 127 -20.17 1.89 5.48
CA HIS A 127 -21.55 1.42 5.61
C HIS A 127 -22.07 1.43 7.03
N ARG A 128 -21.19 1.35 8.04
CA ARG A 128 -21.59 1.38 9.44
C ARG A 128 -21.46 2.76 10.04
N PHE A 129 -20.31 3.42 9.83
CA PHE A 129 -20.03 4.73 10.39
C PHE A 129 -20.42 5.90 9.47
N GLY A 130 -20.70 5.64 8.20
CA GLY A 130 -21.02 6.66 7.21
C GLY A 130 -19.86 7.59 6.87
N LEU A 131 -18.62 7.14 7.09
CA LEU A 131 -17.43 7.93 6.79
C LEU A 131 -17.32 8.19 5.29
N PRO A 132 -17.14 9.44 4.84
CA PRO A 132 -17.12 9.79 3.42
C PRO A 132 -16.01 9.06 2.67
N ASP A 133 -14.80 8.99 3.23
CA ASP A 133 -13.66 8.35 2.59
C ASP A 133 -13.57 6.84 2.84
N GLY A 134 -14.26 6.30 3.85
CA GLY A 134 -14.03 4.93 4.26
C GLY A 134 -12.64 4.70 4.84
N PHE A 135 -11.93 3.67 4.35
CA PHE A 135 -10.57 3.33 4.75
C PHE A 135 -9.72 2.95 3.54
N GLU A 136 -8.46 3.40 3.53
CA GLU A 136 -7.44 3.03 2.55
C GLU A 136 -6.05 3.10 3.20
N GLY A 137 -5.18 2.09 2.96
CA GLY A 137 -3.89 1.98 3.63
C GLY A 137 -2.92 3.13 3.34
N ASN A 138 -2.88 3.64 2.09
CA ASN A 138 -2.02 4.79 1.75
C ASN A 138 -2.51 6.08 2.41
N ALA A 139 -3.83 6.30 2.45
CA ALA A 139 -4.41 7.44 3.16
C ALA A 139 -4.14 7.35 4.66
N GLN A 140 -4.22 6.16 5.24
CA GLN A 140 -3.88 5.94 6.64
C GLN A 140 -2.38 6.17 6.91
N SER A 141 -1.48 5.76 5.98
CA SER A 141 -0.04 6.05 6.09
C SER A 141 0.20 7.56 6.11
N PHE A 142 -0.48 8.30 5.23
CA PHE A 142 -0.38 9.76 5.17
C PHE A 142 -0.93 10.42 6.45
N ARG A 143 -2.08 9.96 6.97
CA ARG A 143 -2.66 10.42 8.23
C ARG A 143 -1.72 10.16 9.43
N ILE A 144 -1.05 9.01 9.46
CA ILE A 144 -0.07 8.71 10.52
C ILE A 144 1.05 9.76 10.52
N VAL A 145 1.69 10.00 9.39
CA VAL A 145 2.85 10.90 9.33
C VAL A 145 2.49 12.38 9.47
N THR A 146 1.23 12.76 9.18
CA THR A 146 0.77 14.15 9.30
C THR A 146 0.08 14.45 10.63
N THR A 147 -0.54 13.44 11.28
CA THR A 147 -1.47 13.71 12.38
C THR A 147 -1.31 12.77 13.57
N THR A 148 -1.44 11.44 13.38
CA THR A 148 -1.65 10.52 14.50
C THR A 148 -0.37 10.01 15.15
N ASP A 149 0.78 10.03 14.50
CA ASP A 149 2.07 9.77 15.14
C ASP A 149 2.49 11.00 15.97
N VAL A 150 3.12 10.77 17.11
CA VAL A 150 3.45 11.84 18.06
C VAL A 150 4.96 11.93 18.26
N ARG A 151 5.58 12.97 17.69
CA ARG A 151 7.02 13.19 17.87
C ARG A 151 7.37 14.29 18.88
N GLY A 152 6.47 15.13 19.25
CA GLY A 152 6.75 16.29 20.13
C GLY A 152 5.48 16.82 20.80
N PRO A 153 5.62 17.91 21.56
CA PRO A 153 4.50 18.47 22.33
C PRO A 153 3.37 19.08 21.47
N LYS A 154 3.57 19.16 20.15
CA LYS A 154 2.55 19.59 19.19
C LYS A 154 2.15 18.41 18.33
N ALA A 155 0.85 18.20 18.15
CA ALA A 155 0.29 17.16 17.29
C ALA A 155 0.51 17.50 15.80
N LEU A 156 1.72 17.26 15.30
CA LEU A 156 2.13 17.51 13.90
C LEU A 156 2.57 16.22 13.19
N GLY A 157 2.17 15.06 13.69
CA GLY A 157 2.65 13.79 13.18
C GLY A 157 4.18 13.70 13.31
N LEU A 158 4.83 13.11 12.30
CA LEU A 158 6.30 13.04 12.21
C LEU A 158 6.95 14.36 11.77
N ASP A 159 6.17 15.38 11.40
CA ASP A 159 6.66 16.67 10.88
C ASP A 159 7.69 16.48 9.75
N LEU A 160 7.32 15.65 8.75
CA LEU A 160 8.15 15.38 7.59
C LEU A 160 8.16 16.58 6.63
N THR A 161 9.22 16.67 5.84
CA THR A 161 9.35 17.68 4.77
C THR A 161 8.25 17.52 3.72
N VAL A 162 8.00 18.61 3.01
CA VAL A 162 7.05 18.63 1.88
C VAL A 162 7.43 17.58 0.84
N ALA A 163 8.73 17.42 0.51
CA ALA A 163 9.18 16.43 -0.46
C ALA A 163 8.83 15.00 -0.06
N VAL A 164 9.09 14.60 1.19
CA VAL A 164 8.78 13.24 1.65
C VAL A 164 7.28 13.02 1.71
N ARG A 165 6.49 14.01 2.18
CA ARG A 165 5.02 13.91 2.15
C ARG A 165 4.48 13.75 0.73
N ALA A 166 5.01 14.51 -0.24
CA ALA A 166 4.62 14.37 -1.64
C ALA A 166 5.02 13.01 -2.24
N ALA A 167 6.20 12.49 -1.87
CA ALA A 167 6.68 11.18 -2.33
C ALA A 167 5.88 9.99 -1.77
N MET A 168 5.16 10.16 -0.66
CA MET A 168 4.24 9.16 -0.11
C MET A 168 2.89 9.10 -0.85
N LEU A 169 2.56 10.13 -1.63
CA LEU A 169 1.28 10.20 -2.34
C LEU A 169 1.29 9.30 -3.59
N LYS A 170 1.17 8.00 -3.38
CA LYS A 170 1.03 6.99 -4.46
C LYS A 170 -0.18 7.30 -5.35
N TYR A 171 -1.25 7.80 -4.74
CA TYR A 171 -2.50 8.23 -5.37
C TYR A 171 -2.79 9.67 -4.89
N PRO A 172 -2.29 10.71 -5.57
CA PRO A 172 -2.31 12.09 -5.06
C PRO A 172 -3.70 12.73 -5.13
N TRP A 173 -4.71 12.06 -4.60
CA TRP A 173 -6.12 12.49 -4.51
C TRP A 173 -6.80 11.91 -3.29
N THR A 174 -7.99 12.45 -2.98
CA THR A 174 -8.94 11.90 -2.01
C THR A 174 -9.94 10.97 -2.73
N ARG A 175 -10.73 10.21 -2.00
CA ARG A 175 -11.70 9.26 -2.59
C ARG A 175 -12.64 9.93 -3.60
N HIS A 176 -13.13 11.14 -3.32
CA HIS A 176 -14.16 11.83 -4.09
C HIS A 176 -13.64 13.03 -4.89
N GLU A 177 -12.34 13.23 -4.96
CA GLU A 177 -11.76 14.32 -5.73
C GLU A 177 -11.99 14.07 -7.23
N GLU A 178 -12.61 15.05 -7.90
CA GLU A 178 -12.78 15.04 -9.36
C GLU A 178 -11.48 15.47 -10.02
N LEU A 179 -10.88 14.56 -10.79
CA LEU A 179 -9.59 14.81 -11.45
C LEU A 179 -9.72 15.28 -12.89
N GLY A 180 -10.94 15.39 -13.42
CA GLY A 180 -11.18 15.79 -14.81
C GLY A 180 -10.62 14.83 -15.87
N LEU A 181 -10.33 13.58 -15.51
CA LEU A 181 -9.71 12.59 -16.38
C LEU A 181 -10.76 11.83 -17.20
N ALA A 182 -10.50 11.66 -18.51
CA ALA A 182 -11.32 10.82 -19.40
C ALA A 182 -11.17 9.31 -19.09
N VAL A 183 -10.09 8.92 -18.40
CA VAL A 183 -9.76 7.54 -18.03
C VAL A 183 -9.64 7.47 -16.51
N ALA A 184 -10.15 6.40 -15.92
CA ALA A 184 -10.01 6.17 -14.48
C ALA A 184 -8.55 6.29 -14.04
N PRO A 185 -8.27 7.02 -12.94
CA PRO A 185 -6.91 7.19 -12.42
C PRO A 185 -6.28 5.84 -12.07
N ARG A 186 -4.95 5.83 -11.96
CA ARG A 186 -4.23 4.67 -11.44
C ARG A 186 -4.79 4.29 -10.07
N GLY A 187 -5.07 2.98 -9.87
CA GLY A 187 -5.67 2.49 -8.63
C GLY A 187 -7.13 2.88 -8.40
N ALA A 188 -7.78 3.60 -9.32
CA ALA A 188 -9.23 3.66 -9.33
C ALA A 188 -9.79 2.24 -9.42
N GLY A 189 -10.93 2.03 -8.79
CA GLY A 189 -11.45 0.70 -8.56
C GLY A 189 -11.58 -0.22 -9.77
N GLU A 190 -11.81 -1.47 -9.48
CA GLU A 190 -12.18 -2.47 -10.48
C GLU A 190 -13.51 -2.06 -11.16
N PRO A 191 -13.86 -2.64 -12.32
CA PRO A 191 -15.09 -2.30 -13.06
C PRO A 191 -16.40 -2.38 -12.26
N ASP A 192 -16.35 -3.07 -11.10
CA ASP A 192 -17.50 -3.26 -10.21
C ASP A 192 -17.69 -2.13 -9.18
N ASP A 193 -16.87 -1.08 -9.21
CA ASP A 193 -17.09 0.09 -8.36
C ASP A 193 -18.41 0.77 -8.81
N MET A 194 -19.33 0.86 -7.86
CA MET A 194 -20.62 1.49 -8.08
C MET A 194 -20.42 2.97 -8.44
N PRO A 195 -21.15 3.51 -9.42
CA PRO A 195 -21.11 4.94 -9.72
C PRO A 195 -21.33 5.77 -8.45
N GLY A 196 -20.50 6.78 -8.21
CA GLY A 196 -20.58 7.66 -7.06
C GLY A 196 -19.85 7.17 -5.81
N THR A 197 -19.19 6.00 -5.83
CA THR A 197 -18.39 5.51 -4.68
C THR A 197 -16.98 6.11 -4.64
N GLY A 198 -16.58 6.84 -5.67
CA GLY A 198 -15.25 7.43 -5.78
C GLY A 198 -14.15 6.41 -6.09
N SER A 199 -12.89 6.83 -5.97
CA SER A 199 -11.74 5.95 -6.17
C SER A 199 -11.57 5.01 -4.97
N SER A 200 -11.33 3.73 -5.23
CA SER A 200 -11.01 2.75 -4.18
C SER A 200 -9.57 2.89 -3.68
N LYS A 201 -8.70 3.60 -4.42
CA LYS A 201 -7.32 3.90 -4.08
C LYS A 201 -7.07 5.40 -4.07
N PHE A 202 -6.61 5.92 -2.93
CA PHE A 202 -6.35 7.35 -2.68
C PHE A 202 -5.33 7.48 -1.54
N SER A 203 -4.65 8.62 -1.40
CA SER A 203 -3.60 8.79 -0.40
C SER A 203 -3.90 9.86 0.66
N ALA A 204 -5.09 10.44 0.69
CA ALA A 204 -5.48 11.36 1.76
C ALA A 204 -6.98 11.25 2.07
N TYR A 205 -7.32 11.33 3.34
CA TYR A 205 -8.70 11.53 3.78
C TYR A 205 -9.09 13.01 3.69
N VAL A 206 -10.37 13.30 3.83
CA VAL A 206 -10.88 14.69 3.88
C VAL A 206 -10.23 15.51 5.00
N THR A 207 -9.83 14.88 6.10
CA THR A 207 -9.13 15.51 7.23
C THR A 207 -7.71 15.96 6.88
N GLU A 208 -7.05 15.34 5.90
CA GLU A 208 -5.69 15.64 5.45
C GLU A 208 -5.63 16.38 4.09
N ILE A 209 -6.75 16.89 3.56
CA ILE A 209 -6.78 17.64 2.28
C ILE A 209 -5.78 18.81 2.28
N SER A 210 -5.71 19.57 3.37
CA SER A 210 -4.79 20.71 3.47
C SER A 210 -3.33 20.27 3.40
N ASP A 211 -2.98 19.15 4.02
CA ASP A 211 -1.63 18.58 3.99
C ASP A 211 -1.28 18.03 2.61
N LEU A 212 -2.24 17.40 1.93
CA LEU A 212 -2.08 16.95 0.54
C LEU A 212 -1.79 18.14 -0.38
N ARG A 213 -2.61 19.21 -0.32
CA ARG A 213 -2.41 20.42 -1.13
C ARG A 213 -1.05 21.06 -0.86
N GLN A 214 -0.67 21.20 0.42
CA GLN A 214 0.65 21.75 0.78
C GLN A 214 1.80 20.88 0.28
N ALA A 215 1.67 19.55 0.33
CA ALA A 215 2.69 18.64 -0.19
C ALA A 215 2.83 18.75 -1.72
N ARG A 216 1.76 19.11 -2.44
CA ARG A 216 1.75 19.24 -3.91
C ARG A 216 2.20 20.61 -4.41
N GLU A 217 2.12 21.66 -3.59
CA GLU A 217 2.42 23.06 -3.97
C GLU A 217 3.75 23.23 -4.73
N PRO A 218 4.92 22.66 -4.31
CA PRO A 218 6.18 22.84 -5.04
C PRO A 218 6.20 22.22 -6.45
N PHE A 219 5.23 21.37 -6.76
CA PHE A 219 5.14 20.64 -8.02
C PHE A 219 4.11 21.25 -8.99
N GLU A 220 3.38 22.29 -8.57
CA GLU A 220 2.43 23.01 -9.42
C GLU A 220 3.11 23.58 -10.66
N GLY A 221 2.48 23.39 -11.83
CA GLY A 221 3.03 23.79 -13.11
C GLY A 221 4.21 22.94 -13.63
N ARG A 222 4.61 21.89 -12.91
CA ARG A 222 5.63 20.93 -13.33
C ARG A 222 5.04 19.59 -13.71
N ILE A 223 4.05 19.13 -12.95
CA ILE A 223 3.29 17.91 -13.17
C ILE A 223 1.81 18.19 -12.93
N GLU A 224 0.94 17.38 -13.55
CA GLU A 224 -0.50 17.48 -13.35
C GLU A 224 -0.93 17.03 -11.95
N SER A 225 -2.09 17.49 -11.47
CA SER A 225 -2.59 17.21 -10.12
C SER A 225 -2.69 15.71 -9.80
N TRP A 226 -3.05 14.91 -10.81
CA TRP A 226 -3.19 13.45 -10.71
C TRP A 226 -1.88 12.67 -10.88
N GLN A 227 -0.81 13.30 -11.34
CA GLN A 227 0.48 12.64 -11.56
C GLN A 227 1.23 12.46 -10.24
N GLN A 228 1.88 11.33 -10.08
CA GLN A 228 2.86 11.09 -9.02
C GLN A 228 4.08 12.00 -9.21
N THR A 229 4.72 12.41 -8.11
CA THR A 229 6.09 12.95 -8.22
C THR A 229 7.03 11.85 -8.73
N VAL A 230 8.20 12.24 -9.25
CA VAL A 230 9.22 11.24 -9.65
C VAL A 230 9.55 10.32 -8.48
N GLU A 231 9.69 10.87 -7.28
CA GLU A 231 10.02 10.12 -6.07
C GLU A 231 8.90 9.17 -5.64
N ALA A 232 7.64 9.60 -5.74
CA ALA A 232 6.50 8.70 -5.50
C ALA A 232 6.45 7.56 -6.53
N SER A 233 6.77 7.87 -7.79
CA SER A 233 6.82 6.87 -8.85
C SER A 233 7.97 5.88 -8.71
N VAL A 234 9.14 6.32 -8.18
CA VAL A 234 10.25 5.42 -7.81
C VAL A 234 9.82 4.48 -6.69
N MET A 235 9.20 5.02 -5.63
CA MET A 235 8.71 4.22 -4.49
C MET A 235 7.70 3.16 -4.97
N ASP A 236 6.72 3.55 -5.77
CA ASP A 236 5.68 2.66 -6.31
C ASP A 236 6.26 1.56 -7.23
N THR A 237 7.23 1.91 -8.09
CA THR A 237 7.93 0.94 -8.93
C THR A 237 8.76 -0.04 -8.09
N ALA A 238 9.41 0.44 -7.04
CA ALA A 238 10.18 -0.39 -6.13
C ALA A 238 9.30 -1.35 -5.31
N ASP A 239 8.13 -0.90 -4.86
CA ASP A 239 7.11 -1.72 -4.21
C ASP A 239 6.66 -2.85 -5.15
N ASP A 240 6.35 -2.52 -6.39
CA ASP A 240 5.98 -3.49 -7.44
C ASP A 240 7.07 -4.56 -7.69
N ILE A 241 8.33 -4.15 -7.71
CA ILE A 241 9.49 -5.05 -7.86
C ILE A 241 9.62 -5.96 -6.64
N ALA A 242 9.60 -5.38 -5.44
CA ALA A 242 9.73 -6.10 -4.19
C ALA A 242 8.61 -7.13 -4.02
N TYR A 243 7.36 -6.73 -4.23
CA TYR A 243 6.19 -7.60 -4.18
C TYR A 243 6.30 -8.78 -5.16
N ALA A 244 6.73 -8.53 -6.41
CA ALA A 244 6.83 -9.57 -7.42
C ALA A 244 7.86 -10.66 -7.09
N ILE A 245 8.90 -10.34 -6.31
CA ILE A 245 10.01 -11.26 -6.01
C ILE A 245 9.83 -11.91 -4.64
N HIS A 246 9.63 -11.11 -3.58
CA HIS A 246 9.73 -11.60 -2.20
C HIS A 246 8.59 -12.52 -1.81
N ASP A 247 7.39 -12.29 -2.32
CA ASP A 247 6.27 -13.18 -2.07
C ASP A 247 6.52 -14.58 -2.66
N LEU A 248 7.18 -14.66 -3.82
CA LEU A 248 7.54 -15.97 -4.40
C LEU A 248 8.59 -16.71 -3.57
N GLU A 249 9.56 -15.98 -2.98
CA GLU A 249 10.52 -16.57 -2.04
C GLU A 249 9.83 -17.20 -0.84
N ASP A 250 8.95 -16.43 -0.20
CA ASP A 250 8.24 -16.87 1.00
C ASP A 250 7.41 -18.12 0.73
N PHE A 251 6.65 -18.11 -0.38
CA PHE A 251 5.76 -19.23 -0.70
C PHE A 251 6.51 -20.44 -1.27
N HIS A 252 7.73 -20.25 -1.76
CA HIS A 252 8.64 -21.36 -2.02
C HIS A 252 9.15 -21.96 -0.70
N ARG A 253 9.65 -21.15 0.26
CA ARG A 253 10.12 -21.61 1.56
C ARG A 253 9.07 -22.40 2.35
N VAL A 254 7.83 -21.96 2.29
CA VAL A 254 6.72 -22.66 3.00
C VAL A 254 6.09 -23.81 2.20
N GLY A 255 6.66 -24.14 1.02
CA GLY A 255 6.22 -25.29 0.20
C GLY A 255 4.85 -25.08 -0.47
N VAL A 256 4.34 -23.86 -0.54
CA VAL A 256 3.05 -23.54 -1.17
C VAL A 256 3.17 -23.51 -2.69
N LEU A 257 4.27 -22.97 -3.21
CA LEU A 257 4.55 -22.97 -4.65
C LEU A 257 5.09 -24.34 -5.07
N GLN A 258 4.26 -25.09 -5.79
CA GLN A 258 4.61 -26.42 -6.26
C GLN A 258 5.10 -26.36 -7.70
N HIS A 259 6.30 -26.88 -7.96
CA HIS A 259 6.93 -26.94 -9.28
C HIS A 259 5.96 -27.44 -10.37
N ALA A 260 5.33 -28.60 -10.18
CA ALA A 260 4.48 -29.22 -11.20
C ALA A 260 3.30 -28.36 -11.64
N THR A 261 2.65 -27.63 -10.70
CA THR A 261 1.47 -26.83 -11.00
C THR A 261 1.83 -25.53 -11.75
N VAL A 262 2.93 -24.88 -11.36
CA VAL A 262 3.43 -23.68 -12.02
C VAL A 262 3.97 -24.05 -13.41
N ALA A 263 4.74 -25.14 -13.51
CA ALA A 263 5.25 -25.66 -14.79
C ALA A 263 4.13 -25.98 -15.78
N ALA A 264 3.06 -26.64 -15.31
CA ALA A 264 1.91 -26.96 -16.16
C ALA A 264 1.22 -25.69 -16.70
N GLU A 265 0.98 -24.67 -15.85
CA GLU A 265 0.33 -23.43 -16.28
C GLU A 265 1.15 -22.69 -17.35
N LEU A 266 2.43 -22.41 -17.04
CA LEU A 266 3.31 -21.66 -17.95
C LEU A 266 3.64 -22.47 -19.22
N GLY A 267 3.93 -23.76 -19.08
CA GLY A 267 4.30 -24.65 -20.20
C GLY A 267 3.12 -24.90 -21.15
N THR A 268 1.90 -25.11 -20.64
CA THR A 268 0.71 -25.29 -21.48
C THR A 268 0.41 -24.02 -22.27
N TRP A 269 0.49 -22.84 -21.62
CA TRP A 269 0.28 -21.58 -22.35
C TRP A 269 1.32 -21.41 -23.46
N GLN A 270 2.60 -21.69 -23.20
CA GLN A 270 3.65 -21.60 -24.23
C GLN A 270 3.40 -22.55 -25.41
N ALA A 271 2.93 -23.76 -25.13
CA ALA A 271 2.69 -24.77 -26.18
C ALA A 271 1.41 -24.51 -26.98
N GLN A 272 0.39 -23.89 -26.38
CA GLN A 272 -0.96 -23.76 -26.94
C GLN A 272 -1.42 -22.29 -27.07
N ALA A 273 -0.50 -21.33 -27.08
CA ALA A 273 -0.84 -19.90 -27.07
C ALA A 273 -1.80 -19.48 -28.21
N LEU A 274 -1.61 -20.02 -29.42
CA LEU A 274 -2.48 -19.72 -30.58
C LEU A 274 -3.89 -20.29 -30.41
N ASP A 275 -4.00 -21.52 -29.91
CA ASP A 275 -5.29 -22.18 -29.68
C ASP A 275 -6.06 -21.46 -28.56
N LEU A 276 -5.37 -21.11 -27.46
CA LEU A 276 -5.95 -20.37 -26.34
C LEU A 276 -6.41 -18.95 -26.77
N ALA A 277 -5.65 -18.29 -27.64
CA ALA A 277 -6.02 -16.98 -28.17
C ALA A 277 -7.29 -17.04 -29.03
N GLY A 278 -7.59 -18.18 -29.66
CA GLY A 278 -8.80 -18.41 -30.45
C GLY A 278 -10.08 -18.65 -29.65
N LEU A 279 -9.97 -18.95 -28.33
CA LEU A 279 -11.14 -19.19 -27.47
C LEU A 279 -11.86 -17.88 -27.12
N SER A 280 -13.17 -17.96 -26.96
CA SER A 280 -13.95 -16.85 -26.36
C SER A 280 -13.66 -16.72 -24.85
N ASP A 281 -13.98 -15.56 -24.26
CA ASP A 281 -13.86 -15.36 -22.82
C ASP A 281 -14.73 -16.34 -22.02
N ALA A 282 -15.93 -16.66 -22.53
CA ALA A 282 -16.82 -17.64 -21.91
C ALA A 282 -16.20 -19.04 -21.85
N GLU A 283 -15.53 -19.49 -22.94
CA GLU A 283 -14.84 -20.77 -23.00
C GLU A 283 -13.61 -20.80 -22.06
N LEU A 284 -12.86 -19.70 -21.99
CA LEU A 284 -11.77 -19.58 -21.03
C LEU A 284 -12.24 -19.67 -19.59
N TYR A 285 -13.34 -18.94 -19.24
CA TYR A 285 -13.89 -18.97 -17.89
C TYR A 285 -14.53 -20.29 -17.51
N ALA A 286 -15.20 -20.98 -18.43
CA ALA A 286 -15.82 -22.28 -18.18
C ALA A 286 -14.80 -23.33 -17.70
N GLU A 287 -13.56 -23.25 -18.19
CA GLU A 287 -12.49 -24.16 -17.84
C GLU A 287 -11.27 -23.46 -17.25
N ILE A 288 -11.45 -22.39 -16.49
CA ILE A 288 -10.40 -21.54 -15.92
C ILE A 288 -9.38 -22.29 -15.05
N ARG A 289 -9.74 -23.50 -14.59
CA ARG A 289 -8.86 -24.36 -13.80
C ARG A 289 -7.88 -25.18 -14.66
N MET A 290 -8.14 -25.31 -15.96
CA MET A 290 -7.22 -25.99 -16.87
C MET A 290 -5.96 -25.14 -17.06
N PRO A 291 -4.77 -25.76 -17.13
CA PRO A 291 -3.52 -25.05 -17.32
C PRO A 291 -3.51 -24.15 -18.56
N GLY A 292 -2.85 -23.01 -18.47
CA GLY A 292 -2.71 -22.01 -19.51
C GLY A 292 -3.87 -21.02 -19.66
N ARG A 293 -5.09 -21.38 -19.22
CA ARG A 293 -6.28 -20.53 -19.41
C ARG A 293 -6.28 -19.27 -18.52
N SER A 294 -5.83 -19.41 -17.29
CA SER A 294 -5.71 -18.26 -16.38
C SER A 294 -4.66 -17.27 -16.87
N LEU A 295 -3.55 -17.75 -17.45
CA LEU A 295 -2.51 -16.89 -17.98
C LEU A 295 -2.97 -16.18 -19.26
N GLU A 296 -3.75 -16.84 -20.12
CA GLU A 296 -4.39 -16.21 -21.28
C GLU A 296 -5.38 -15.13 -20.86
N THR A 297 -6.15 -15.36 -19.80
CA THR A 297 -7.06 -14.35 -19.24
C THR A 297 -6.27 -13.12 -18.74
N LEU A 298 -5.09 -13.31 -18.12
CA LEU A 298 -4.21 -12.19 -17.77
C LEU A 298 -3.79 -11.41 -19.01
N ARG A 299 -3.31 -12.08 -20.08
CA ARG A 299 -2.88 -11.44 -21.33
C ARG A 299 -3.98 -10.54 -21.91
N ARG A 300 -5.22 -11.04 -22.00
CA ARG A 300 -6.37 -10.25 -22.49
C ARG A 300 -6.69 -9.07 -21.61
N ARG A 301 -6.66 -9.25 -20.30
CA ARG A 301 -6.89 -8.15 -19.36
C ARG A 301 -5.84 -7.05 -19.51
N MET A 302 -4.57 -7.41 -19.76
CA MET A 302 -3.51 -6.43 -20.01
C MET A 302 -3.76 -5.65 -21.31
N HIS A 303 -4.23 -6.29 -22.38
CA HIS A 303 -4.67 -5.59 -23.60
C HIS A 303 -5.75 -4.54 -23.33
N LEU A 304 -6.71 -4.86 -22.46
CA LEU A 304 -7.81 -3.96 -22.13
C LEU A 304 -7.38 -2.80 -21.22
N LYS A 305 -6.58 -3.09 -20.20
CA LYS A 305 -6.26 -2.11 -19.15
C LYS A 305 -4.94 -1.38 -19.36
N ASP A 306 -3.97 -2.01 -19.98
CA ASP A 306 -2.57 -1.57 -20.04
C ASP A 306 -2.06 -1.47 -21.49
N SER A 307 -2.95 -1.07 -22.42
CA SER A 307 -2.64 -0.95 -23.86
C SER A 307 -1.46 -0.03 -24.18
N TRP A 308 -1.12 0.89 -23.25
CA TRP A 308 0.02 1.80 -23.38
C TRP A 308 1.39 1.11 -23.38
N VAL A 309 1.48 -0.12 -22.84
CA VAL A 309 2.74 -0.89 -22.70
C VAL A 309 2.59 -2.34 -23.20
N MET A 310 1.35 -2.81 -23.42
CA MET A 310 1.10 -4.20 -23.76
C MET A 310 1.69 -4.60 -25.14
N SER A 311 2.44 -5.70 -25.14
CA SER A 311 3.02 -6.33 -26.33
C SER A 311 2.95 -7.86 -26.20
N ASP A 312 2.32 -8.51 -27.15
CA ASP A 312 2.22 -9.99 -27.18
C ASP A 312 3.59 -10.66 -27.28
N GLU A 313 4.52 -10.06 -28.02
CA GLU A 313 5.89 -10.57 -28.12
C GLU A 313 6.61 -10.48 -26.78
N ALA A 314 6.56 -9.32 -26.12
CA ALA A 314 7.15 -9.12 -24.81
C ALA A 314 6.49 -10.03 -23.75
N PHE A 315 5.18 -10.22 -23.81
CA PHE A 315 4.47 -11.14 -22.92
C PHE A 315 4.97 -12.59 -23.10
N ALA A 316 5.04 -13.08 -24.33
CA ALA A 316 5.53 -14.43 -24.62
C ALA A 316 7.01 -14.62 -24.19
N LEU A 317 7.85 -13.60 -24.38
CA LEU A 317 9.24 -13.60 -23.88
C LEU A 317 9.28 -13.61 -22.34
N ALA A 318 8.40 -12.86 -21.69
CA ALA A 318 8.29 -12.83 -20.23
C ALA A 318 7.88 -14.20 -19.67
N VAL A 319 6.88 -14.84 -20.26
CA VAL A 319 6.45 -16.18 -19.84
C VAL A 319 7.60 -17.19 -19.97
N ARG A 320 8.35 -17.17 -21.10
CA ARG A 320 9.53 -18.03 -21.28
C ARG A 320 10.62 -17.73 -20.24
N LYS A 321 10.89 -16.45 -19.96
CA LYS A 321 11.93 -16.05 -19.00
C LYS A 321 11.56 -16.47 -17.59
N VAL A 322 10.32 -16.19 -17.17
CA VAL A 322 9.83 -16.58 -15.84
C VAL A 322 9.78 -18.10 -15.71
N SER A 323 9.31 -18.83 -16.73
CA SER A 323 9.34 -20.30 -16.70
C SER A 323 10.77 -20.83 -16.46
N LYS A 324 11.74 -20.34 -17.21
CA LYS A 324 13.13 -20.77 -17.06
C LYS A 324 13.73 -20.44 -15.68
N GLU A 325 13.55 -19.23 -15.19
CA GLU A 325 14.21 -18.78 -13.95
C GLU A 325 13.47 -19.23 -12.69
N LEU A 326 12.14 -19.30 -12.75
CA LEU A 326 11.32 -19.71 -11.62
C LEU A 326 11.13 -21.25 -11.61
N VAL A 327 10.65 -21.85 -12.69
CA VAL A 327 10.31 -23.29 -12.72
C VAL A 327 11.58 -24.12 -12.78
N ASP A 328 12.41 -23.93 -13.85
CA ASP A 328 13.64 -24.70 -14.03
C ASP A 328 14.78 -24.24 -13.10
N GLY A 329 14.63 -23.05 -12.50
CA GLY A 329 15.55 -22.47 -11.52
C GLY A 329 15.10 -22.70 -10.09
N LEU A 330 14.42 -21.71 -9.49
CA LEU A 330 14.08 -21.71 -8.06
C LEU A 330 13.27 -22.93 -7.61
N LEU A 331 12.18 -23.26 -8.33
CA LEU A 331 11.28 -24.34 -7.94
C LEU A 331 11.82 -25.74 -8.25
N SER A 332 12.91 -25.86 -9.01
CA SER A 332 13.56 -27.16 -9.26
C SER A 332 14.33 -27.67 -8.04
N VAL A 333 14.67 -26.78 -7.11
CA VAL A 333 15.33 -27.12 -5.83
C VAL A 333 14.27 -27.10 -4.73
N PRO A 334 13.84 -28.25 -4.19
CA PRO A 334 12.91 -28.29 -3.07
C PRO A 334 13.50 -27.56 -1.87
N PHE A 335 12.68 -26.74 -1.19
CA PHE A 335 13.12 -26.04 0.01
C PHE A 335 13.07 -26.99 1.22
N ASP A 336 14.22 -27.36 1.72
CA ASP A 336 14.41 -28.24 2.88
C ASP A 336 15.16 -27.59 4.04
N GLY A 337 15.44 -26.25 3.92
CA GLY A 337 16.22 -25.50 4.90
C GLY A 337 17.74 -25.68 4.77
N SER A 338 18.21 -26.39 3.74
CA SER A 338 19.64 -26.55 3.47
C SER A 338 20.28 -25.25 2.98
N VAL A 339 21.60 -25.16 3.09
CA VAL A 339 22.39 -24.04 2.54
C VAL A 339 22.20 -23.94 1.02
N GLU A 340 22.08 -25.06 0.32
CA GLU A 340 21.84 -25.10 -1.12
C GLU A 340 20.47 -24.49 -1.48
N ALA A 341 19.41 -24.85 -0.75
CA ALA A 341 18.08 -24.27 -0.93
C ALA A 341 18.06 -22.77 -0.66
N GLU A 342 18.71 -22.30 0.43
CA GLU A 342 18.83 -20.87 0.72
C GLU A 342 19.66 -20.12 -0.34
N GLN A 343 20.72 -20.73 -0.87
CA GLN A 343 21.51 -20.14 -1.97
C GLN A 343 20.69 -20.02 -3.25
N ALA A 344 19.81 -20.98 -3.56
CA ALA A 344 18.92 -20.91 -4.71
C ALA A 344 17.95 -19.72 -4.59
N VAL A 345 17.35 -19.55 -3.40
CA VAL A 345 16.45 -18.42 -3.09
C VAL A 345 17.19 -17.08 -3.19
N ALA A 346 18.32 -16.94 -2.49
CA ALA A 346 19.10 -15.70 -2.49
C ALA A 346 19.60 -15.34 -3.90
N GLY A 347 20.02 -16.35 -4.66
CA GLY A 347 20.46 -16.18 -6.05
C GLY A 347 19.33 -15.73 -6.97
N PHE A 348 18.13 -16.29 -6.81
CA PHE A 348 16.94 -15.87 -7.56
C PHE A 348 16.63 -14.40 -7.29
N SER A 349 16.48 -14.01 -6.03
CA SER A 349 16.20 -12.64 -5.62
C SER A 349 17.22 -11.64 -6.13
N ALA A 350 18.50 -11.91 -5.92
CA ALA A 350 19.55 -10.98 -6.32
C ALA A 350 19.57 -10.76 -7.84
N ARG A 351 19.35 -11.82 -8.64
CA ARG A 351 19.30 -11.70 -10.11
C ARG A 351 18.09 -10.90 -10.57
N TRP A 352 16.90 -11.20 -10.03
CA TRP A 352 15.67 -10.52 -10.43
C TRP A 352 15.65 -9.06 -9.98
N THR A 353 16.02 -8.77 -8.75
CA THR A 353 16.10 -7.39 -8.25
C THR A 353 17.02 -6.54 -9.13
N ARG A 354 18.24 -7.02 -9.38
CA ARG A 354 19.19 -6.32 -10.26
C ARG A 354 18.62 -6.10 -11.65
N ARG A 355 18.07 -7.16 -12.27
CA ARG A 355 17.48 -7.09 -13.61
C ARG A 355 16.37 -6.06 -13.72
N LEU A 356 15.49 -5.99 -12.73
CA LEU A 356 14.35 -5.07 -12.75
C LEU A 356 14.78 -3.63 -12.42
N VAL A 357 15.64 -3.43 -11.44
CA VAL A 357 16.22 -2.11 -11.11
C VAL A 357 17.00 -1.54 -12.29
N ASP A 358 17.77 -2.39 -13.00
CA ASP A 358 18.54 -1.97 -14.18
C ASP A 358 17.66 -1.54 -15.36
N ALA A 359 16.43 -2.00 -15.42
CA ALA A 359 15.49 -1.73 -16.51
C ALA A 359 14.58 -0.51 -16.28
N VAL A 360 14.79 0.23 -15.19
CA VAL A 360 13.99 1.41 -14.88
C VAL A 360 14.41 2.62 -15.71
N GLY A 361 13.42 3.31 -16.27
CA GLY A 361 13.57 4.56 -17.01
C GLY A 361 12.61 5.64 -16.54
N VAL A 362 12.77 6.86 -17.08
CA VAL A 362 11.91 8.02 -16.80
C VAL A 362 11.21 8.45 -18.08
N ILE A 363 9.91 8.76 -17.98
CA ILE A 363 9.10 9.36 -19.05
C ILE A 363 8.50 10.69 -18.57
N GLU A 364 8.45 11.68 -19.46
CA GLU A 364 7.92 13.01 -19.14
C GLU A 364 6.39 13.04 -19.08
N GLU A 365 5.75 12.29 -19.95
CA GLU A 365 4.29 12.29 -20.11
C GLU A 365 3.72 10.91 -19.76
N PRO A 366 3.48 10.64 -18.47
CA PRO A 366 2.86 9.39 -18.05
C PRO A 366 1.38 9.34 -18.43
N THR A 367 0.87 8.12 -18.56
CA THR A 367 -0.56 7.89 -18.66
C THR A 367 -1.20 7.85 -17.26
N PRO A 368 -2.54 7.95 -17.13
CA PRO A 368 -3.19 7.78 -15.82
C PRO A 368 -2.90 6.44 -15.13
N ARG A 369 -2.40 5.46 -15.87
CA ARG A 369 -2.06 4.13 -15.35
C ARG A 369 -0.56 3.88 -15.21
N SER A 370 0.27 4.86 -15.51
CA SER A 370 1.73 4.78 -15.30
C SER A 370 2.19 5.95 -14.45
N GLY A 371 3.35 5.82 -13.78
CA GLY A 371 4.05 6.95 -13.19
C GLY A 371 5.08 7.52 -14.17
N HIS A 372 5.83 8.52 -13.74
CA HIS A 372 7.00 9.04 -14.47
C HIS A 372 8.15 8.02 -14.54
N VAL A 373 8.22 7.11 -13.58
CA VAL A 373 9.22 6.05 -13.51
C VAL A 373 8.58 4.74 -13.95
N VAL A 374 9.12 4.13 -14.97
CA VAL A 374 8.55 2.93 -15.61
C VAL A 374 9.63 1.87 -15.85
N LEU A 375 9.21 0.62 -15.84
CA LEU A 375 10.04 -0.50 -16.31
C LEU A 375 10.06 -0.52 -17.85
N ALA A 376 11.17 -0.93 -18.43
CA ALA A 376 11.20 -1.26 -19.84
C ALA A 376 10.13 -2.32 -20.18
N VAL A 377 9.58 -2.27 -21.39
CA VAL A 377 8.43 -3.09 -21.81
C VAL A 377 8.58 -4.56 -21.45
N GLN A 378 9.73 -5.15 -21.73
CA GLN A 378 10.01 -6.55 -21.42
C GLN A 378 9.92 -6.85 -19.93
N GLN A 379 10.57 -6.03 -19.08
CA GLN A 379 10.63 -6.23 -17.64
C GLN A 379 9.28 -5.93 -16.97
N TRP A 380 8.51 -5.01 -17.52
CA TRP A 380 7.15 -4.79 -17.06
C TRP A 380 6.29 -6.05 -17.22
N HIS A 381 6.36 -6.73 -18.38
CA HIS A 381 5.66 -7.99 -18.60
C HIS A 381 6.16 -9.11 -17.68
N GLU A 382 7.47 -9.16 -17.43
CA GLU A 382 8.06 -10.12 -16.49
C GLU A 382 7.47 -9.95 -15.08
N VAL A 383 7.36 -8.72 -14.59
CA VAL A 383 6.71 -8.41 -13.29
C VAL A 383 5.25 -8.87 -13.28
N GLN A 384 4.49 -8.64 -14.37
CA GLN A 384 3.09 -9.06 -14.45
C GLN A 384 2.96 -10.59 -14.39
N VAL A 385 3.86 -11.33 -15.04
CA VAL A 385 3.87 -12.81 -15.00
C VAL A 385 4.26 -13.31 -13.60
N LEU A 386 5.25 -12.71 -12.92
CA LEU A 386 5.60 -13.06 -11.54
C LEU A 386 4.43 -12.79 -10.58
N LYS A 387 3.78 -11.62 -10.67
CA LYS A 387 2.58 -11.29 -9.90
C LYS A 387 1.41 -12.25 -10.19
N PHE A 388 1.28 -12.72 -11.44
CA PHE A 388 0.29 -13.73 -11.80
C PHE A 388 0.53 -15.05 -11.07
N VAL A 389 1.78 -15.53 -11.02
CA VAL A 389 2.12 -16.76 -10.30
C VAL A 389 1.74 -16.63 -8.82
N HIS A 390 2.09 -15.54 -8.18
CA HIS A 390 1.69 -15.26 -6.80
C HIS A 390 0.17 -15.25 -6.65
N ARG A 391 -0.55 -14.46 -7.45
CA ARG A 391 -2.01 -14.38 -7.38
C ARG A 391 -2.67 -15.75 -7.58
N ARG A 392 -2.27 -16.49 -8.61
CA ARG A 392 -2.90 -17.75 -9.03
C ARG A 392 -2.67 -18.89 -8.05
N PHE A 393 -1.44 -19.04 -7.57
CA PHE A 393 -1.04 -20.21 -6.79
C PHE A 393 -0.98 -19.96 -5.29
N VAL A 394 -1.09 -18.71 -4.84
CA VAL A 394 -1.09 -18.34 -3.43
C VAL A 394 -2.40 -17.69 -3.03
N LEU A 395 -2.73 -16.51 -3.58
CA LEU A 395 -3.87 -15.72 -3.09
C LEU A 395 -5.22 -16.38 -3.34
N LEU A 396 -5.37 -17.18 -4.40
CA LEU A 396 -6.62 -17.87 -4.75
C LEU A 396 -6.77 -19.24 -4.08
N ARG A 397 -5.94 -19.58 -3.10
CA ARG A 397 -6.04 -20.86 -2.38
C ARG A 397 -7.23 -20.92 -1.42
N PRO A 398 -7.97 -22.04 -1.38
CA PRO A 398 -9.12 -22.19 -0.48
C PRO A 398 -8.77 -22.16 1.01
N ASP A 399 -7.59 -22.69 1.40
CA ASP A 399 -7.09 -22.68 2.77
C ASP A 399 -6.79 -21.25 3.26
N LEU A 400 -6.15 -20.43 2.42
CA LEU A 400 -5.94 -19.01 2.71
C LEU A 400 -7.28 -18.27 2.82
N ALA A 401 -8.21 -18.52 1.89
CA ALA A 401 -9.54 -17.91 1.92
C ALA A 401 -10.33 -18.26 3.20
N LEU A 402 -10.22 -19.50 3.69
CA LEU A 402 -10.84 -19.93 4.96
C LEU A 402 -10.26 -19.15 6.15
N HIS A 403 -8.92 -19.05 6.21
CA HIS A 403 -8.23 -18.29 7.25
C HIS A 403 -8.63 -16.81 7.24
N GLN A 404 -8.64 -16.20 6.06
CA GLN A 404 -9.05 -14.81 5.86
C GLN A 404 -10.50 -14.53 6.29
N ARG A 405 -11.42 -15.48 6.09
CA ARG A 405 -12.80 -15.35 6.59
C ARG A 405 -12.86 -15.28 8.12
N GLY A 406 -12.02 -16.05 8.82
CA GLY A 406 -11.88 -15.96 10.28
C GLY A 406 -11.36 -14.59 10.73
N GLN A 407 -10.31 -14.10 10.09
CA GLN A 407 -9.72 -12.79 10.37
C GLN A 407 -10.70 -11.62 10.10
N ALA A 408 -11.46 -11.71 9.01
CA ALA A 408 -12.50 -10.71 8.70
C ALA A 408 -13.60 -10.66 9.78
N ARG A 409 -14.01 -11.82 10.29
CA ARG A 409 -14.99 -11.88 11.39
C ARG A 409 -14.40 -11.33 12.69
N LEU A 410 -13.13 -11.63 12.98
CA LEU A 410 -12.43 -11.09 14.14
C LEU A 410 -12.44 -9.55 14.12
N LEU A 411 -12.00 -8.94 13.03
CA LEU A 411 -12.00 -7.48 12.90
C LEU A 411 -13.41 -6.87 13.01
N GLY A 412 -14.40 -7.47 12.37
CA GLY A 412 -15.79 -7.01 12.49
C GLY A 412 -16.26 -7.01 13.94
N SER A 413 -16.03 -8.12 14.66
CA SER A 413 -16.42 -8.23 16.07
C SER A 413 -15.65 -7.27 16.99
N LEU A 414 -14.37 -7.00 16.67
CA LEU A 414 -13.56 -6.03 17.42
C LEU A 414 -14.09 -4.61 17.24
N VAL A 415 -14.38 -4.21 16.00
CA VAL A 415 -14.98 -2.90 15.71
C VAL A 415 -16.34 -2.76 16.41
N ASP A 416 -17.18 -3.81 16.38
CA ASP A 416 -18.48 -3.82 17.06
C ASP A 416 -18.34 -3.57 18.57
N ALA A 417 -17.40 -4.25 19.22
CA ALA A 417 -17.19 -4.13 20.66
C ALA A 417 -16.63 -2.73 21.03
N LEU A 418 -15.69 -2.21 20.24
CA LEU A 418 -15.11 -0.88 20.47
C LEU A 418 -16.14 0.25 20.25
N GLU A 419 -16.98 0.15 19.22
CA GLU A 419 -18.05 1.13 18.97
C GLU A 419 -19.05 1.18 20.14
N GLN A 420 -19.47 0.01 20.63
CA GLN A 420 -20.34 -0.07 21.81
C GLN A 420 -19.70 0.63 23.01
N TRP A 421 -18.40 0.39 23.26
CA TRP A 421 -17.68 1.01 24.37
C TRP A 421 -17.56 2.52 24.23
N VAL A 422 -17.14 3.03 23.05
CA VAL A 422 -17.02 4.49 22.78
C VAL A 422 -18.36 5.21 22.88
N THR A 423 -19.47 4.54 22.61
CA THR A 423 -20.81 5.15 22.69
C THR A 423 -21.42 5.11 24.08
N ASP A 424 -20.91 4.26 24.98
CA ASP A 424 -21.39 4.17 26.36
C ASP A 424 -20.85 5.33 27.21
N ARG A 425 -21.71 6.29 27.51
CA ARG A 425 -21.35 7.47 28.30
C ARG A 425 -20.92 7.14 29.75
N ALA A 426 -21.38 6.04 30.30
CA ALA A 426 -21.02 5.62 31.65
C ALA A 426 -19.58 5.06 31.73
N GLU A 427 -19.05 4.60 30.60
CA GLU A 427 -17.74 3.98 30.50
C GLU A 427 -16.70 4.85 29.77
N ALA A 428 -17.06 6.08 29.36
CA ALA A 428 -16.19 6.96 28.56
C ALA A 428 -14.82 7.23 29.20
N ASP A 429 -14.78 7.41 30.52
CA ASP A 429 -13.52 7.66 31.27
C ASP A 429 -12.64 6.40 31.41
N ARG A 430 -13.14 5.24 31.02
CA ARG A 430 -12.47 3.94 31.12
C ARG A 430 -11.96 3.42 29.79
N LEU A 431 -12.09 4.18 28.71
CA LEU A 431 -11.53 3.84 27.40
C LEU A 431 -10.01 3.72 27.46
N PRO A 432 -9.40 2.85 26.62
CA PRO A 432 -7.96 2.89 26.38
C PRO A 432 -7.51 4.32 26.07
N ARG A 433 -6.43 4.78 26.69
CA ARG A 433 -6.01 6.19 26.58
C ARG A 433 -5.81 6.61 25.12
N ARG A 434 -5.19 5.78 24.34
CA ARG A 434 -4.99 6.07 22.91
C ARG A 434 -6.32 6.20 22.14
N LEU A 435 -7.30 5.35 22.44
CA LEU A 435 -8.62 5.44 21.81
C LEU A 435 -9.32 6.74 22.22
N HIS A 436 -9.22 7.12 23.50
CA HIS A 436 -9.77 8.39 24.01
C HIS A 436 -9.15 9.59 23.26
N ASP A 437 -7.81 9.65 23.14
CA ASP A 437 -7.11 10.72 22.42
C ASP A 437 -7.53 10.80 20.94
N LEU A 438 -7.72 9.65 20.29
CA LEU A 438 -8.20 9.58 18.89
C LEU A 438 -9.65 10.08 18.75
N VAL A 439 -10.51 9.84 19.75
CA VAL A 439 -11.88 10.38 19.76
C VAL A 439 -11.84 11.91 19.86
N GLU A 440 -11.09 12.49 20.80
CA GLU A 440 -10.94 13.94 20.96
C GLU A 440 -10.37 14.61 19.70
N LEU A 441 -9.34 13.99 19.10
CA LEU A 441 -8.74 14.45 17.86
C LEU A 441 -9.78 14.47 16.72
N ALA A 442 -10.45 13.36 16.48
CA ALA A 442 -11.43 13.24 15.42
C ALA A 442 -12.64 14.16 15.63
N GLU A 443 -13.13 14.31 16.85
CA GLU A 443 -14.23 15.26 17.16
C GLU A 443 -13.81 16.70 16.82
N THR A 444 -12.56 17.08 17.09
CA THR A 444 -12.02 18.40 16.74
C THR A 444 -11.94 18.60 15.22
N GLU A 445 -11.39 17.61 14.49
CA GLU A 445 -11.22 17.64 13.02
C GLU A 445 -12.59 17.69 12.31
N TYR A 446 -13.49 16.77 12.63
CA TYR A 446 -14.80 16.70 11.97
C TYR A 446 -15.70 17.88 12.31
N ALA A 447 -15.62 18.43 13.54
CA ALA A 447 -16.32 19.66 13.89
C ALA A 447 -15.76 20.88 13.14
N ALA A 448 -14.46 20.91 12.85
CA ALA A 448 -13.87 21.95 12.01
C ALA A 448 -14.36 21.84 10.57
N LEU A 449 -14.28 20.64 9.95
CA LEU A 449 -14.76 20.39 8.59
C LEU A 449 -16.25 20.71 8.43
N ALA A 450 -17.09 20.34 9.39
CA ALA A 450 -18.51 20.66 9.36
C ALA A 450 -18.80 22.16 9.30
N ARG A 451 -17.89 23.00 9.80
CA ARG A 451 -18.01 24.47 9.75
C ARG A 451 -17.38 25.08 8.49
N THR A 452 -16.25 24.56 8.04
CA THR A 452 -15.44 25.19 6.98
C THR A 452 -15.72 24.60 5.60
N GLU A 453 -15.85 23.27 5.51
CA GLU A 453 -15.99 22.54 4.26
C GLU A 453 -17.02 21.40 4.39
N PRO A 454 -18.30 21.70 4.76
CA PRO A 454 -19.30 20.66 5.04
C PRO A 454 -19.54 19.69 3.86
N SER A 455 -19.33 20.13 2.62
CA SER A 455 -19.49 19.30 1.44
C SER A 455 -18.50 18.12 1.39
N THR A 456 -17.37 18.19 2.08
CA THR A 456 -16.41 17.10 2.17
C THR A 456 -16.89 15.94 3.05
N LEU A 457 -17.92 16.17 3.86
CA LEU A 457 -18.50 15.17 4.76
C LEU A 457 -19.70 14.42 4.15
N VAL A 458 -19.96 14.62 2.87
CA VAL A 458 -21.00 13.86 2.15
C VAL A 458 -20.55 12.39 2.04
N GLY A 459 -21.30 11.52 2.70
CA GLY A 459 -21.03 10.08 2.68
C GLY A 459 -21.72 9.35 1.51
N THR A 460 -21.85 8.04 1.61
CA THR A 460 -22.45 7.17 0.58
C THR A 460 -23.91 7.49 0.29
N THR A 461 -24.63 8.18 1.17
CA THR A 461 -26.02 8.61 0.97
C THR A 461 -26.14 9.81 0.03
N GLY A 462 -25.04 10.54 -0.24
CA GLY A 462 -25.06 11.80 -0.98
C GLY A 462 -25.67 12.98 -0.21
N GLU A 463 -25.99 12.80 1.06
CA GLU A 463 -26.57 13.83 1.91
C GLU A 463 -25.54 14.40 2.88
N LEU A 464 -25.61 15.71 3.13
CA LEU A 464 -24.77 16.35 4.14
C LEU A 464 -25.17 15.87 5.55
N PRO A 465 -24.20 15.54 6.42
CA PRO A 465 -24.50 15.23 7.80
C PRO A 465 -25.10 16.45 8.50
N VAL A 466 -26.29 16.28 9.08
CA VAL A 466 -27.04 17.35 9.73
C VAL A 466 -26.96 17.19 11.25
N GLY A 467 -26.46 18.23 11.92
CA GLY A 467 -26.43 18.33 13.38
C GLY A 467 -25.18 17.76 14.04
N PRO A 468 -24.87 18.27 15.25
CA PRO A 468 -23.62 17.98 15.96
C PRO A 468 -23.49 16.49 16.36
N ASP A 469 -24.60 15.81 16.60
CA ASP A 469 -24.58 14.39 17.01
C ASP A 469 -24.16 13.48 15.86
N VAL A 470 -24.59 13.78 14.63
CA VAL A 470 -24.17 13.04 13.45
C VAL A 470 -22.68 13.24 13.18
N VAL A 471 -22.20 14.49 13.28
CA VAL A 471 -20.77 14.81 13.13
C VAL A 471 -19.93 14.08 14.19
N ARG A 472 -20.38 14.05 15.44
CA ARG A 472 -19.72 13.27 16.50
C ARG A 472 -19.74 11.77 16.22
N GLY A 473 -20.82 11.26 15.62
CA GLY A 473 -20.90 9.85 15.17
C GLY A 473 -19.82 9.52 14.15
N LEU A 474 -19.64 10.37 13.13
CA LEU A 474 -18.57 10.23 12.13
C LEU A 474 -17.18 10.25 12.79
N ALA A 475 -16.95 11.22 13.68
CA ALA A 475 -15.67 11.36 14.39
C ALA A 475 -15.32 10.12 15.22
N ARG A 476 -16.29 9.58 15.97
CA ARG A 476 -16.10 8.33 16.73
C ARG A 476 -15.83 7.14 15.82
N GLY A 477 -16.53 7.05 14.69
CA GLY A 477 -16.25 6.02 13.68
C GLY A 477 -14.82 6.10 13.18
N ARG A 478 -14.32 7.29 12.88
CA ARG A 478 -12.92 7.52 12.47
C ARG A 478 -11.95 7.09 13.58
N ALA A 479 -12.20 7.49 14.83
CA ALA A 479 -11.36 7.12 15.96
C ALA A 479 -11.27 5.61 16.17
N VAL A 480 -12.37 4.88 16.09
CA VAL A 480 -12.39 3.41 16.18
C VAL A 480 -11.59 2.79 15.05
N VAL A 481 -11.75 3.28 13.81
CA VAL A 481 -11.02 2.78 12.64
C VAL A 481 -9.52 3.05 12.79
N ASP A 482 -9.11 4.26 13.17
CA ASP A 482 -7.71 4.63 13.40
C ASP A 482 -7.08 3.77 14.51
N PHE A 483 -7.82 3.55 15.60
CA PHE A 483 -7.36 2.71 16.70
C PHE A 483 -7.13 1.25 16.26
N VAL A 484 -8.11 0.64 15.59
CA VAL A 484 -7.97 -0.72 15.08
C VAL A 484 -6.83 -0.82 14.06
N ALA A 485 -6.68 0.17 13.18
CA ALA A 485 -5.59 0.21 12.21
C ALA A 485 -4.21 0.37 12.86
N SER A 486 -4.12 0.86 14.10
CA SER A 486 -2.86 0.99 14.84
C SER A 486 -2.41 -0.30 15.54
N LEU A 487 -3.22 -1.35 15.58
CA LEU A 487 -2.91 -2.62 16.22
C LEU A 487 -2.06 -3.53 15.32
N THR A 488 -1.32 -4.45 15.92
CA THR A 488 -0.75 -5.62 15.22
C THR A 488 -1.82 -6.73 15.11
N ASP A 489 -1.55 -7.75 14.31
CA ASP A 489 -2.44 -8.91 14.17
C ASP A 489 -2.75 -9.57 15.53
N ASN A 490 -1.71 -9.77 16.34
CA ASN A 490 -1.85 -10.37 17.67
C ASN A 490 -2.55 -9.46 18.66
N GLN A 491 -2.28 -8.15 18.62
CA GLN A 491 -2.97 -7.19 19.49
C GLN A 491 -4.47 -7.15 19.17
N ALA A 492 -4.86 -7.17 17.89
CA ALA A 492 -6.26 -7.21 17.50
C ALA A 492 -6.97 -8.48 18.01
N ALA A 493 -6.30 -9.64 17.89
CA ALA A 493 -6.85 -10.90 18.39
C ALA A 493 -6.96 -10.90 19.93
N ALA A 494 -5.91 -10.51 20.63
CA ALA A 494 -5.88 -10.48 22.09
C ALA A 494 -6.89 -9.50 22.69
N LEU A 495 -7.05 -8.32 22.05
CA LEU A 495 -8.03 -7.33 22.47
C LEU A 495 -9.47 -7.85 22.32
N LEU A 496 -9.78 -8.54 21.21
CA LEU A 496 -11.09 -9.15 21.04
C LEU A 496 -11.35 -10.27 22.07
N GLU A 497 -10.34 -11.10 22.39
CA GLU A 497 -10.47 -12.12 23.43
C GLU A 497 -10.77 -11.49 24.79
N ALA A 498 -10.10 -10.38 25.14
CA ALA A 498 -10.34 -9.63 26.36
C ALA A 498 -11.77 -9.04 26.39
N LEU A 499 -12.19 -8.36 25.33
CA LEU A 499 -13.53 -7.76 25.22
C LEU A 499 -14.64 -8.82 25.18
N SER A 500 -14.33 -10.05 24.77
CA SER A 500 -15.26 -11.18 24.76
C SER A 500 -15.30 -11.96 26.09
N GLY A 501 -14.53 -11.56 27.10
CA GLY A 501 -14.42 -12.28 28.38
C GLY A 501 -13.77 -13.64 28.29
N ARG A 502 -12.98 -13.91 27.25
CA ARG A 502 -12.34 -15.22 27.00
C ARG A 502 -10.93 -15.35 27.58
N THR A 503 -10.38 -14.28 28.09
CA THR A 503 -9.07 -14.27 28.74
C THR A 503 -9.20 -13.82 30.20
N GLY A 504 -8.41 -14.40 31.08
CA GLY A 504 -8.23 -13.93 32.46
C GLY A 504 -7.08 -12.96 32.65
N GLN A 505 -6.39 -12.58 31.57
CA GLN A 505 -5.29 -11.61 31.63
C GLN A 505 -5.84 -10.19 31.53
N LEU A 506 -5.31 -9.31 32.38
CA LEU A 506 -5.56 -7.87 32.23
C LEU A 506 -4.85 -7.36 30.97
N TRP A 507 -5.64 -6.73 30.10
CA TRP A 507 -5.07 -6.00 28.97
C TRP A 507 -4.49 -4.68 29.47
N THR A 508 -3.35 -4.25 28.95
CA THR A 508 -2.70 -2.98 29.32
C THR A 508 -2.52 -2.10 28.10
N ASP A 509 -2.73 -0.78 28.26
CA ASP A 509 -2.51 0.22 27.22
C ASP A 509 -1.05 0.26 26.70
N ALA A 510 -0.11 -0.34 27.44
CA ALA A 510 1.28 -0.43 27.03
C ALA A 510 1.50 -1.24 25.73
N PHE A 511 0.49 -1.96 25.26
CA PHE A 511 0.54 -2.73 24.00
C PHE A 511 -0.06 -2.00 22.81
N VAL A 512 -0.59 -0.79 22.99
CA VAL A 512 -1.17 0.03 21.90
C VAL A 512 -0.31 1.25 21.68
N LEU A 513 -0.10 1.60 20.41
CA LEU A 513 0.69 2.76 19.99
C LEU A 513 -0.07 4.08 20.24
#